data_4047e856116943b2bb7f5ff93fa0a015
#
_entry.id   4047e856116943b2bb7f5ff93fa0a015
#
_cell.length_a   1.000
_cell.length_b   1.000
_cell.length_c   1.000
_cell.angle_alpha   90.00
_cell.angle_beta   90.00
_cell.angle_gamma   90.00
#
_symmetry.space_group_name_H-M   'P 1'
#
loop_
_entity.id
_entity.type
_entity.pdbx_description
1 polymer ?
#
loop_
_entity_poly.entity_id
_entity_poly.type
_entity_poly.pdbx_seq_one_letter_code
_entity_poly.pdbx_strand_id
1 'polypeptide(L)'
;MGAIAGIMEAQYNELRKHGHSPSEAFNETVEEFTQSLIKLAAEKGMDWLYANCSTTAQRGALDWKGKFREAVAPLFSELYQRVKDGTEAKIVLEKNSQPDYRQKLDAELACMRNSEMWQAGEKVRDLRPENWKKEA
;
A
#
# COMPACT_ATOMS: atom_id res chain seq x y z
N MET A 1 -2.12 6.79 5.08
CA MET A 1 -1.08 5.86 4.61
C MET A 1 -1.40 4.40 4.98
N GLY A 2 -1.73 4.09 6.24
CA GLY A 2 -1.98 2.72 6.69
C GLY A 2 -3.01 1.94 5.90
N ALA A 3 -4.13 2.55 5.51
CA ALA A 3 -5.15 1.89 4.69
C ALA A 3 -4.62 1.40 3.34
N ILE A 4 -3.83 2.24 2.64
CA ILE A 4 -3.24 1.88 1.34
C ILE A 4 -2.22 0.75 1.53
N ALA A 5 -1.34 0.87 2.53
CA ALA A 5 -0.35 -0.17 2.83
C ALA A 5 -1.02 -1.51 3.16
N GLY A 6 -2.08 -1.50 3.98
CA GLY A 6 -2.84 -2.71 4.31
C GLY A 6 -3.55 -3.36 3.12
N ILE A 7 -4.07 -2.56 2.19
CA ILE A 7 -4.68 -3.08 0.94
C ILE A 7 -3.62 -3.72 0.05
N MET A 8 -2.46 -3.07 -0.13
CA MET A 8 -1.34 -3.63 -0.89
C MET A 8 -0.88 -4.97 -0.31
N GLU A 9 -0.70 -5.04 1.01
CA GLU A 9 -0.28 -6.25 1.71
C GLU A 9 -1.32 -7.36 1.60
N ALA A 10 -2.60 -7.06 1.73
CA ALA A 10 -3.68 -8.03 1.57
C ALA A 10 -3.70 -8.63 0.15
N GLN A 11 -3.55 -7.80 -0.88
CA GLN A 11 -3.45 -8.26 -2.27
C GLN A 11 -2.20 -9.11 -2.51
N TYR A 12 -1.04 -8.64 -2.03
CA TYR A 12 0.22 -9.38 -2.13
C TYR A 12 0.08 -10.78 -1.53
N ASN A 13 -0.39 -10.86 -0.28
CA ASN A 13 -0.56 -12.12 0.42
C ASN A 13 -1.53 -13.07 -0.30
N GLU A 14 -2.59 -12.55 -0.91
CA GLU A 14 -3.53 -13.36 -1.67
C GLU A 14 -2.88 -13.96 -2.93
N LEU A 15 -2.14 -13.16 -3.71
CA LEU A 15 -1.38 -13.65 -4.86
C LEU A 15 -0.35 -14.71 -4.45
N ARG A 16 0.36 -14.50 -3.31
CA ARG A 16 1.33 -15.48 -2.78
C ARG A 16 0.67 -16.81 -2.43
N LYS A 17 -0.53 -16.81 -1.84
CA LYS A 17 -1.31 -18.02 -1.57
C LYS A 17 -1.64 -18.81 -2.83
N HIS A 18 -1.85 -18.11 -3.95
CA HIS A 18 -2.16 -18.71 -5.24
C HIS A 18 -0.92 -19.03 -6.10
N GLY A 19 0.28 -18.98 -5.52
CA GLY A 19 1.51 -19.47 -6.15
C GLY A 19 2.27 -18.46 -7.00
N HIS A 20 1.84 -17.19 -7.05
CA HIS A 20 2.63 -16.15 -7.71
C HIS A 20 3.98 -15.97 -7.00
N SER A 21 5.05 -15.72 -7.75
CA SER A 21 6.35 -15.41 -7.17
C SER A 21 6.32 -14.09 -6.38
N PRO A 22 7.24 -13.90 -5.41
CA PRO A 22 7.29 -12.63 -4.66
C PRO A 22 7.43 -11.39 -5.54
N SER A 23 8.23 -11.46 -6.59
CA SER A 23 8.43 -10.34 -7.52
C SER A 23 7.20 -10.05 -8.36
N GLU A 24 6.50 -11.07 -8.87
CA GLU A 24 5.22 -10.90 -9.58
C GLU A 24 4.15 -10.29 -8.65
N ALA A 25 3.96 -10.87 -7.46
CA ALA A 25 2.99 -10.36 -6.50
C ALA A 25 3.26 -8.89 -6.14
N PHE A 26 4.54 -8.52 -5.94
CA PHE A 26 4.90 -7.13 -5.67
C PHE A 26 4.65 -6.21 -6.87
N ASN A 27 4.99 -6.65 -8.08
CA ASN A 27 4.76 -5.88 -9.30
C ASN A 27 3.28 -5.53 -9.48
N GLU A 28 2.40 -6.54 -9.38
CA GLU A 28 0.96 -6.39 -9.60
C GLU A 28 0.27 -5.54 -8.51
N THR A 29 0.75 -5.61 -7.26
CA THR A 29 0.04 -4.98 -6.14
C THR A 29 0.63 -3.64 -5.70
N VAL A 30 1.91 -3.38 -5.95
CA VAL A 30 2.60 -2.18 -5.49
C VAL A 30 3.22 -1.39 -6.63
N GLU A 31 4.06 -2.03 -7.44
CA GLU A 31 4.90 -1.32 -8.42
C GLU A 31 4.04 -0.66 -9.50
N GLU A 32 3.16 -1.41 -10.14
CA GLU A 32 2.27 -0.89 -11.19
C GLU A 32 1.37 0.21 -10.63
N PHE A 33 0.79 0.00 -9.46
CA PHE A 33 -0.07 0.99 -8.83
C PHE A 33 0.68 2.30 -8.53
N THR A 34 1.87 2.23 -7.93
CA THR A 34 2.60 3.42 -7.49
C THR A 34 3.38 4.12 -8.59
N GLN A 35 3.90 3.37 -9.58
CA GLN A 35 4.73 3.95 -10.63
C GLN A 35 3.93 4.44 -11.84
N SER A 36 2.76 3.87 -12.12
CA SER A 36 1.93 4.27 -13.26
C SER A 36 0.52 4.73 -12.87
N LEU A 37 -0.29 3.86 -12.26
CA LEU A 37 -1.72 4.11 -12.12
C LEU A 37 -2.05 5.34 -11.27
N ILE A 38 -1.38 5.53 -10.14
CA ILE A 38 -1.60 6.68 -9.25
C ILE A 38 -1.19 7.99 -9.92
N LYS A 39 -0.10 8.00 -10.67
CA LYS A 39 0.35 9.18 -11.41
C LYS A 39 -0.66 9.59 -12.48
N LEU A 40 -1.12 8.62 -13.27
CA LEU A 40 -2.14 8.86 -14.30
C LEU A 40 -3.47 9.31 -13.70
N ALA A 41 -3.89 8.70 -12.60
CA ALA A 41 -5.11 9.11 -11.88
C ALA A 41 -5.00 10.54 -11.33
N ALA A 42 -3.83 10.94 -10.83
CA ALA A 42 -3.59 12.30 -10.33
C ALA A 42 -3.59 13.35 -11.46
N GLU A 43 -3.06 13.00 -12.63
CA GLU A 43 -2.95 13.91 -13.78
C GLU A 43 -4.24 14.02 -14.60
N LYS A 44 -4.95 12.91 -14.78
CA LYS A 44 -6.05 12.80 -15.74
C LYS A 44 -7.42 12.54 -15.11
N GLY A 45 -7.44 12.09 -13.86
CA GLY A 45 -8.66 11.65 -13.17
C GLY A 45 -8.86 10.13 -13.24
N MET A 46 -9.66 9.63 -12.29
CA MET A 46 -9.91 8.19 -12.16
C MET A 46 -10.83 7.65 -13.27
N ASP A 47 -11.75 8.45 -13.75
CA ASP A 47 -12.62 8.14 -14.87
C ASP A 47 -11.84 7.98 -16.18
N TRP A 48 -10.90 8.89 -16.43
CA TRP A 48 -9.99 8.79 -17.56
C TRP A 48 -9.15 7.50 -17.48
N LEU A 49 -8.57 7.21 -16.30
CA LEU A 49 -7.80 6.00 -16.10
C LEU A 49 -8.61 4.75 -16.43
N TYR A 50 -9.84 4.65 -15.91
CA TYR A 50 -10.71 3.51 -16.20
C TYR A 50 -11.07 3.40 -17.70
N ALA A 51 -11.33 4.52 -18.36
CA ALA A 51 -11.65 4.55 -19.78
C ALA A 51 -10.49 4.09 -20.68
N ASN A 52 -9.24 4.22 -20.21
CA ASN A 52 -8.03 3.91 -20.97
C ASN A 52 -7.33 2.60 -20.54
N CYS A 53 -7.93 1.83 -19.64
CA CYS A 53 -7.48 0.48 -19.31
C CYS A 53 -8.09 -0.58 -20.24
N SER A 54 -7.61 -1.83 -20.13
CA SER A 54 -8.26 -2.96 -20.82
C SER A 54 -9.70 -3.14 -20.36
N THR A 55 -10.54 -3.70 -21.21
CA THR A 55 -11.97 -3.93 -20.90
C THR A 55 -12.16 -4.81 -19.65
N THR A 56 -11.26 -5.74 -19.41
CA THR A 56 -11.24 -6.59 -18.21
C THR A 56 -10.93 -5.78 -16.95
N ALA A 57 -9.87 -4.97 -16.97
CA ALA A 57 -9.49 -4.10 -15.85
C ALA A 57 -10.58 -3.06 -15.57
N GLN A 58 -11.15 -2.46 -16.61
CA GLN A 58 -12.25 -1.50 -16.53
C GLN A 58 -13.48 -2.11 -15.83
N ARG A 59 -13.91 -3.30 -16.24
CA ARG A 59 -15.06 -3.97 -15.65
C ARG A 59 -14.79 -4.39 -14.21
N GLY A 60 -13.62 -4.98 -13.95
CA GLY A 60 -13.22 -5.36 -12.61
C GLY A 60 -13.19 -4.18 -11.64
N ALA A 61 -12.58 -3.05 -12.05
CA ALA A 61 -12.52 -1.84 -11.24
C ALA A 61 -13.90 -1.30 -10.89
N LEU A 62 -14.81 -1.21 -11.87
CA LEU A 62 -16.19 -0.73 -11.67
C LEU A 62 -17.01 -1.65 -10.75
N ASP A 63 -16.90 -2.97 -10.92
CA ASP A 63 -17.67 -3.95 -10.14
C ASP A 63 -17.19 -4.08 -8.69
N TRP A 64 -15.90 -3.94 -8.44
CA TRP A 64 -15.32 -4.15 -7.12
C TRP A 64 -15.16 -2.88 -6.29
N LYS A 65 -15.09 -1.70 -6.91
CA LYS A 65 -14.98 -0.41 -6.21
C LYS A 65 -16.01 -0.25 -5.08
N GLY A 66 -17.28 -0.59 -5.36
CA GLY A 66 -18.36 -0.49 -4.37
C GLY A 66 -18.14 -1.39 -3.18
N LYS A 67 -17.77 -2.64 -3.41
CA LYS A 67 -17.51 -3.64 -2.37
C LYS A 67 -16.35 -3.22 -1.46
N PHE A 68 -15.23 -2.75 -2.04
CA PHE A 68 -14.12 -2.24 -1.24
C PHE A 68 -14.51 -1.02 -0.41
N ARG A 69 -15.22 -0.05 -1.00
CA ARG A 69 -15.72 1.11 -0.26
C ARG A 69 -16.56 0.70 0.95
N GLU A 70 -17.49 -0.21 0.76
CA GLU A 70 -18.37 -0.71 1.84
C GLU A 70 -17.58 -1.45 2.92
N ALA A 71 -16.60 -2.26 2.54
CA ALA A 71 -15.76 -3.00 3.48
C ALA A 71 -14.89 -2.08 4.36
N VAL A 72 -14.39 -0.97 3.83
CA VAL A 72 -13.48 -0.08 4.57
C VAL A 72 -14.20 1.08 5.26
N ALA A 73 -15.42 1.43 4.86
CA ALA A 73 -16.16 2.56 5.43
C ALA A 73 -16.33 2.50 6.96
N PRO A 74 -16.65 1.34 7.59
CA PRO A 74 -16.73 1.24 9.04
C PRO A 74 -15.41 1.55 9.74
N LEU A 75 -14.28 1.10 9.18
CA LEU A 75 -12.94 1.35 9.73
C LEU A 75 -12.59 2.84 9.70
N PHE A 76 -12.95 3.55 8.63
CA PHE A 76 -12.76 5.00 8.57
C PHE A 76 -13.66 5.73 9.56
N SER A 77 -14.89 5.28 9.78
CA SER A 77 -15.79 5.86 10.79
C SER A 77 -15.24 5.66 12.20
N GLU A 78 -14.75 4.48 12.53
CA GLU A 78 -14.11 4.19 13.80
C GLU A 78 -12.89 5.08 14.03
N LEU A 79 -11.96 5.12 13.06
CA LEU A 79 -10.75 5.95 13.14
C LEU A 79 -11.09 7.43 13.31
N TYR A 80 -12.10 7.93 12.58
CA TYR A 80 -12.54 9.32 12.73
C TYR A 80 -13.03 9.63 14.15
N GLN A 81 -13.82 8.74 14.77
CA GLN A 81 -14.28 8.93 16.15
C GLN A 81 -13.11 8.90 17.13
N ARG A 82 -12.17 7.99 17.00
CA ARG A 82 -10.97 7.89 17.85
C ARG A 82 -10.05 9.12 17.73
N VAL A 83 -9.99 9.74 16.56
CA VAL A 83 -9.28 11.02 16.37
C VAL A 83 -10.06 12.15 17.06
N LYS A 84 -11.38 12.20 16.87
CA LYS A 84 -12.26 13.25 17.39
C LYS A 84 -12.30 13.27 18.92
N ASP A 85 -12.33 12.10 19.57
CA ASP A 85 -12.38 11.97 21.03
C ASP A 85 -10.99 12.03 21.71
N GLY A 86 -9.93 12.16 20.95
CA GLY A 86 -8.56 12.26 21.43
C GLY A 86 -7.89 10.92 21.78
N THR A 87 -8.54 9.79 21.51
CA THR A 87 -7.98 8.45 21.78
C THR A 87 -6.64 8.25 21.04
N GLU A 88 -6.57 8.61 19.77
CA GLU A 88 -5.33 8.49 18.98
C GLU A 88 -4.22 9.41 19.53
N ALA A 89 -4.54 10.62 19.94
CA ALA A 89 -3.57 11.52 20.55
C ALA A 89 -3.00 10.97 21.87
N LYS A 90 -3.83 10.35 22.72
CA LYS A 90 -3.37 9.69 23.96
C LYS A 90 -2.40 8.56 23.64
N ILE A 91 -2.72 7.70 22.69
CA ILE A 91 -1.85 6.59 22.28
C ILE A 91 -0.48 7.11 21.82
N VAL A 92 -0.45 8.18 21.00
CA VAL A 92 0.80 8.80 20.56
C VAL A 92 1.61 9.31 21.75
N LEU A 93 1.00 10.03 22.68
CA LEU A 93 1.67 10.55 23.86
C LEU A 93 2.21 9.43 24.75
N GLU A 94 1.41 8.40 25.02
CA GLU A 94 1.81 7.25 25.83
C GLU A 94 3.00 6.48 25.21
N LYS A 95 2.93 6.21 23.91
CA LYS A 95 4.00 5.48 23.24
C LYS A 95 5.28 6.32 23.11
N ASN A 96 5.16 7.59 22.72
CA ASN A 96 6.32 8.43 22.42
C ASN A 96 7.02 8.96 23.69
N SER A 97 6.37 8.94 24.85
CA SER A 97 6.99 9.29 26.14
C SER A 97 7.84 8.16 26.75
N GLN A 98 7.79 6.95 26.19
CA GLN A 98 8.59 5.83 26.68
C GLN A 98 10.07 6.07 26.41
N PRO A 99 10.98 5.75 27.35
CA PRO A 99 12.43 5.93 27.16
C PRO A 99 12.98 5.16 25.97
N ASP A 100 12.37 4.01 25.63
CA ASP A 100 12.75 3.12 24.55
C ASP A 100 11.94 3.32 23.26
N TYR A 101 11.20 4.43 23.15
CA TYR A 101 10.33 4.72 21.99
C TYR A 101 11.06 4.55 20.65
N ARG A 102 12.26 5.15 20.51
CA ARG A 102 13.03 5.07 19.25
C ARG A 102 13.42 3.65 18.91
N GLN A 103 13.85 2.88 19.89
CA GLN A 103 14.22 1.48 19.70
C GLN A 103 13.01 0.62 19.27
N LYS A 104 11.85 0.84 19.87
CA LYS A 104 10.61 0.15 19.49
C LYS A 104 10.17 0.52 18.07
N LEU A 105 10.19 1.80 17.72
CA LEU A 105 9.89 2.25 16.38
C LEU A 105 10.83 1.64 15.33
N ASP A 106 12.14 1.63 15.61
CA ASP A 106 13.13 1.04 14.70
C ASP A 106 12.89 -0.45 14.49
N ALA A 107 12.47 -1.17 15.54
CA ALA A 107 12.12 -2.59 15.46
C ALA A 107 10.86 -2.81 14.60
N GLU A 108 9.81 -2.00 14.76
CA GLU A 108 8.60 -2.07 13.93
C GLU A 108 8.91 -1.78 12.45
N LEU A 109 9.71 -0.74 12.17
CA LEU A 109 10.13 -0.41 10.82
C LEU A 109 11.05 -1.48 10.19
N ALA A 110 11.91 -2.10 11.01
CA ALA A 110 12.75 -3.22 10.57
C ALA A 110 11.90 -4.46 10.23
N CYS A 111 10.87 -4.76 11.02
CA CYS A 111 9.93 -5.84 10.73
C CYS A 111 9.25 -5.65 9.37
N MET A 112 8.76 -4.43 9.10
CA MET A 112 8.18 -4.09 7.79
C MET A 112 9.20 -4.26 6.66
N ARG A 113 10.38 -3.67 6.79
CA ARG A 113 11.45 -3.71 5.77
C ARG A 113 11.90 -5.13 5.44
N ASN A 114 11.95 -5.99 6.45
CA ASN A 114 12.41 -7.38 6.32
C ASN A 114 11.29 -8.35 5.92
N SER A 115 10.05 -7.88 5.72
CA SER A 115 8.99 -8.74 5.21
C SER A 115 9.29 -9.18 3.77
N GLU A 116 8.79 -10.36 3.38
CA GLU A 116 8.97 -10.91 2.02
C GLU A 116 8.54 -9.90 0.94
N MET A 117 7.42 -9.24 1.15
CA MET A 117 6.87 -8.23 0.24
C MET A 117 7.87 -7.09 -0.02
N TRP A 118 8.43 -6.49 1.03
CA TRP A 118 9.33 -5.35 0.86
C TRP A 118 10.74 -5.75 0.43
N GLN A 119 11.18 -6.98 0.73
CA GLN A 119 12.40 -7.56 0.17
C GLN A 119 12.26 -7.83 -1.34
N ALA A 120 11.12 -8.35 -1.78
CA ALA A 120 10.82 -8.47 -3.21
C ALA A 120 10.79 -7.10 -3.89
N GLY A 121 10.21 -6.09 -3.22
CA GLY A 121 10.17 -4.73 -3.71
C GLY A 121 11.52 -4.07 -3.88
N GLU A 122 12.51 -4.39 -3.06
CA GLU A 122 13.88 -3.92 -3.23
C GLU A 122 14.44 -4.38 -4.58
N LYS A 123 14.32 -5.68 -4.89
CA LYS A 123 14.77 -6.25 -6.16
C LYS A 123 14.03 -5.69 -7.37
N VAL A 124 12.72 -5.47 -7.26
CA VAL A 124 11.93 -4.87 -8.34
C VAL A 124 12.36 -3.41 -8.60
N ARG A 125 12.61 -2.64 -7.54
CA ARG A 125 13.10 -1.25 -7.67
C ARG A 125 14.47 -1.16 -8.32
N ASP A 126 15.36 -2.13 -8.08
CA ASP A 126 16.68 -2.16 -8.71
C ASP A 126 16.60 -2.35 -10.23
N LEU A 127 15.54 -2.98 -10.72
CA LEU A 127 15.29 -3.16 -12.16
C LEU A 127 14.75 -1.91 -12.86
N ARG A 128 14.45 -0.83 -12.15
CA ARG A 128 13.98 0.41 -12.77
C ARG A 128 15.09 1.08 -13.59
N PRO A 129 14.79 1.57 -14.80
CA PRO A 129 15.80 2.19 -15.68
C PRO A 129 16.58 3.34 -15.06
N GLU A 130 15.96 4.12 -14.17
CA GLU A 130 16.61 5.22 -13.48
C GLU A 130 17.69 4.76 -12.48
N ASN A 131 17.66 3.50 -12.05
CA ASN A 131 18.64 2.94 -11.13
C ASN A 131 19.86 2.34 -11.83
N TRP A 132 19.76 1.99 -13.12
CA TRP A 132 20.88 1.45 -13.91
C TRP A 132 22.01 2.45 -14.16
N LYS A 133 21.74 3.75 -14.03
CA LYS A 133 22.72 4.82 -14.30
C LYS A 133 23.61 5.15 -13.09
N LYS A 134 23.46 4.49 -11.97
CA LYS A 134 24.23 4.77 -10.74
C LYS A 134 25.54 4.00 -10.63
N GLU A 135 25.83 3.10 -11.56
CA GLU A 135 27.02 2.24 -11.56
C GLU A 135 28.06 2.59 -12.65
N ALA A 136 28.00 3.79 -13.23
CA ALA A 136 28.93 4.24 -14.25
C ALA A 136 29.83 5.38 -13.76
#